data_3b0fd0f42b4f99289d74d5ce705f6230
#
_entry.id   3b0fd0f42b4f99289d74d5ce705f6230
#
_cell.length_a   1.000
_cell.length_b   1.000
_cell.length_c   1.000
_cell.angle_alpha   90.00
_cell.angle_beta   90.00
_cell.angle_gamma   90.00
#
_symmetry.space_group_name_H-M   'P 1'
#
loop_
_entity.id
_entity.type
_entity.pdbx_description
1 polymer ?
#
loop_
_entity_poly.entity_id
_entity_poly.type
_entity_poly.pdbx_seq_one_letter_code
_entity_poly.pdbx_strand_id
1 'polypeptide(L)'
;MKKLLAVLVLAACAASASAAEVVGNAKAAPNKIEMCIGCHGIPGYKATFPEVYQVPMIGGQSAKYIEAALHAYKKGDRKHPSMRGIAISLSDQDIADVAAYYSQQNAQSRK
;
A
#
# COMPACT_ATOMS: atom_id res chain seq x y z
N MET A 1 -15.38 62.60 19.06
CA MET A 1 -14.78 61.35 19.56
C MET A 1 -15.08 60.22 18.56
N LYS A 2 -14.14 59.97 17.69
CA LYS A 2 -14.29 58.96 16.65
C LYS A 2 -13.53 57.71 17.08
N LYS A 3 -14.27 56.68 17.45
CA LYS A 3 -13.68 55.37 17.80
C LYS A 3 -13.43 54.63 16.49
N LEU A 4 -12.17 54.53 16.09
CA LEU A 4 -11.71 53.70 15.01
C LEU A 4 -11.69 52.25 15.52
N LEU A 5 -12.66 51.46 15.08
CA LEU A 5 -12.64 50.01 15.23
C LEU A 5 -11.72 49.44 14.13
N ALA A 6 -10.52 49.10 14.53
CA ALA A 6 -9.65 48.30 13.67
C ALA A 6 -10.12 46.83 13.68
N VAL A 7 -10.80 46.43 12.64
CA VAL A 7 -11.12 45.01 12.41
C VAL A 7 -9.87 44.33 11.90
N LEU A 8 -9.22 43.61 12.79
CA LEU A 8 -8.09 42.75 12.46
C LEU A 8 -8.65 41.47 11.80
N VAL A 9 -8.68 41.47 10.46
CA VAL A 9 -9.01 40.27 9.71
C VAL A 9 -7.79 39.35 9.77
N LEU A 10 -7.80 38.38 10.70
CA LEU A 10 -6.84 37.30 10.72
C LEU A 10 -7.18 36.37 9.55
N ALA A 11 -6.52 36.53 8.43
CA ALA A 11 -6.54 35.59 7.34
C ALA A 11 -5.76 34.34 7.81
N ALA A 12 -6.48 33.36 8.36
CA ALA A 12 -5.96 32.04 8.61
C ALA A 12 -5.68 31.36 7.25
N CYS A 13 -4.45 31.47 6.76
CA CYS A 13 -3.97 30.61 5.70
C CYS A 13 -3.93 29.18 6.24
N ALA A 14 -5.01 28.44 6.04
CA ALA A 14 -5.00 27.01 6.17
C ALA A 14 -4.07 26.47 5.06
N ALA A 15 -2.80 26.32 5.37
CA ALA A 15 -1.88 25.55 4.56
C ALA A 15 -2.36 24.09 4.61
N SER A 16 -3.13 23.70 3.63
CA SER A 16 -3.43 22.29 3.38
C SER A 16 -2.09 21.63 3.09
N ALA A 17 -1.50 21.00 4.08
CA ALA A 17 -0.38 20.09 3.86
C ALA A 17 -0.91 18.91 3.05
N SER A 18 -0.88 19.03 1.73
CA SER A 18 -1.04 17.93 0.82
C SER A 18 0.14 17.00 1.08
N ALA A 19 -0.09 15.91 1.78
CA ALA A 19 0.89 14.84 1.83
C ALA A 19 1.16 14.44 0.38
N ALA A 20 2.41 14.59 -0.06
CA ALA A 20 2.81 14.22 -1.42
C ALA A 20 2.42 12.74 -1.62
N GLU A 21 1.62 12.47 -2.65
CA GLU A 21 1.25 11.10 -3.00
C GLU A 21 2.52 10.32 -3.37
N VAL A 22 2.74 9.20 -2.72
CA VAL A 22 3.90 8.36 -2.98
C VAL A 22 3.69 7.65 -4.32
N VAL A 23 4.54 7.94 -5.29
CA VAL A 23 4.48 7.33 -6.62
C VAL A 23 5.28 6.04 -6.64
N GLY A 24 4.63 4.94 -7.01
CA GLY A 24 5.26 3.63 -7.11
C GLY A 24 6.13 3.47 -8.37
N ASN A 25 7.26 2.82 -8.19
CA ASN A 25 8.20 2.46 -9.27
C ASN A 25 8.31 0.94 -9.40
N ALA A 26 7.63 0.37 -10.40
CA ALA A 26 7.65 -1.07 -10.65
C ALA A 26 9.06 -1.64 -10.88
N LYS A 27 10.00 -0.85 -11.38
CA LYS A 27 11.39 -1.28 -11.62
C LYS A 27 12.19 -1.44 -10.32
N ALA A 28 11.77 -0.79 -9.25
CA ALA A 28 12.40 -0.91 -7.93
C ALA A 28 11.87 -2.11 -7.12
N ALA A 29 10.75 -2.71 -7.55
CA ALA A 29 10.10 -3.79 -6.84
C ALA A 29 10.84 -5.16 -6.81
N PRO A 30 11.65 -5.58 -7.82
CA PRO A 30 12.25 -6.92 -7.82
C PRO A 30 12.96 -7.31 -6.54
N ASN A 31 13.66 -6.39 -5.89
CA ASN A 31 14.34 -6.64 -4.63
C ASN A 31 13.41 -6.63 -3.39
N LYS A 32 12.14 -6.33 -3.58
CA LYS A 32 11.14 -6.16 -2.50
C LYS A 32 10.07 -7.23 -2.51
N ILE A 33 9.90 -7.93 -3.65
CA ILE A 33 8.82 -8.91 -3.86
C ILE A 33 9.20 -10.34 -3.48
N GLU A 34 10.42 -10.59 -3.03
CA GLU A 34 10.86 -11.95 -2.68
C GLU A 34 9.94 -12.60 -1.63
N MET A 35 9.51 -11.83 -0.64
CA MET A 35 8.57 -12.30 0.38
C MET A 35 7.15 -12.51 -0.18
N CYS A 36 6.82 -11.88 -1.28
CA CYS A 36 5.51 -11.98 -1.91
C CYS A 36 5.41 -13.18 -2.84
N ILE A 37 6.41 -13.33 -3.70
CA ILE A 37 6.42 -14.34 -4.77
C ILE A 37 6.45 -15.78 -4.22
N GLY A 38 7.05 -15.98 -3.06
CA GLY A 38 7.12 -17.29 -2.40
C GLY A 38 5.76 -17.86 -2.02
N CYS A 39 4.73 -17.01 -1.92
CA CYS A 39 3.35 -17.41 -1.65
C CYS A 39 2.42 -17.02 -2.81
N HIS A 40 2.43 -15.75 -3.21
CA HIS A 40 1.53 -15.21 -4.22
C HIS A 40 1.93 -15.54 -5.67
N GLY A 41 3.12 -16.11 -5.89
CA GLY A 41 3.58 -16.56 -7.20
C GLY A 41 3.26 -18.01 -7.53
N ILE A 42 2.64 -18.77 -6.64
CA ILE A 42 2.37 -20.20 -6.80
C ILE A 42 0.86 -20.42 -7.01
N PRO A 43 0.42 -20.86 -8.20
CA PRO A 43 -0.98 -21.17 -8.44
C PRO A 43 -1.52 -22.21 -7.47
N GLY A 44 -2.69 -21.95 -6.88
CA GLY A 44 -3.35 -22.88 -5.97
C GLY A 44 -2.67 -23.08 -4.62
N TYR A 45 -1.67 -22.27 -4.28
CA TYR A 45 -0.96 -22.40 -3.01
C TYR A 45 -1.88 -22.13 -1.82
N LYS A 46 -1.78 -23.01 -0.81
CA LYS A 46 -2.48 -22.85 0.46
C LYS A 46 -1.46 -22.79 1.59
N ALA A 47 -1.52 -21.71 2.37
CA ALA A 47 -0.82 -21.63 3.63
C ALA A 47 -1.58 -22.48 4.67
N THR A 48 -0.85 -23.25 5.50
CA THR A 48 -1.44 -24.15 6.49
C THR A 48 -1.17 -23.74 7.93
N PHE A 49 -0.35 -22.72 8.13
CA PHE A 49 -0.03 -22.18 9.44
C PHE A 49 0.00 -20.64 9.41
N PRO A 50 -0.53 -19.95 10.44
CA PRO A 50 -1.25 -20.48 11.61
C PRO A 50 -2.65 -21.02 11.31
N GLU A 51 -3.21 -20.71 10.15
CA GLU A 51 -4.51 -21.16 9.69
C GLU A 51 -4.44 -21.56 8.22
N VAL A 52 -5.40 -22.34 7.74
CA VAL A 52 -5.47 -22.73 6.33
C VAL A 52 -6.08 -21.61 5.52
N TYR A 53 -5.27 -20.97 4.68
CA TYR A 53 -5.70 -19.95 3.74
C TYR A 53 -5.27 -20.27 2.31
N GLN A 54 -6.17 -20.07 1.37
CA GLN A 54 -5.79 -20.04 -0.03
C GLN A 54 -5.11 -18.70 -0.33
N VAL A 55 -3.87 -18.75 -0.79
CA VAL A 55 -3.10 -17.56 -1.14
C VAL A 55 -3.53 -17.06 -2.52
N PRO A 56 -4.06 -15.84 -2.65
CA PRO A 56 -4.49 -15.33 -3.95
C PRO A 56 -3.32 -14.99 -4.86
N MET A 57 -3.51 -15.20 -6.16
CA MET A 57 -2.64 -14.61 -7.19
C MET A 57 -3.00 -13.12 -7.30
N ILE A 58 -2.03 -12.23 -7.09
CA ILE A 58 -2.25 -10.78 -7.04
C ILE A 58 -1.83 -10.04 -8.31
N GLY A 59 -1.17 -10.69 -9.25
CA GLY A 59 -0.80 -10.10 -10.52
C GLY A 59 -2.02 -9.60 -11.31
N GLY A 60 -1.96 -8.37 -11.82
CA GLY A 60 -3.05 -7.72 -12.53
C GLY A 60 -4.10 -7.06 -11.64
N GLN A 61 -3.94 -7.09 -10.31
CA GLN A 61 -4.80 -6.37 -9.39
C GLN A 61 -4.51 -4.86 -9.45
N SER A 62 -5.51 -4.03 -9.15
CA SER A 62 -5.34 -2.58 -9.10
C SER A 62 -4.25 -2.18 -8.11
N ALA A 63 -3.35 -1.26 -8.51
CA ALA A 63 -2.31 -0.74 -7.63
C ALA A 63 -2.90 -0.10 -6.37
N LYS A 64 -3.94 0.71 -6.52
CA LYS A 64 -4.64 1.33 -5.37
C LYS A 64 -5.22 0.29 -4.40
N TYR A 65 -5.74 -0.81 -4.91
CA TYR A 65 -6.24 -1.89 -4.05
C TYR A 65 -5.10 -2.57 -3.30
N ILE A 66 -3.99 -2.87 -3.96
CA ILE A 66 -2.83 -3.51 -3.33
C ILE A 66 -2.25 -2.60 -2.24
N GLU A 67 -2.08 -1.31 -2.53
CA GLU A 67 -1.63 -0.32 -1.55
C GLU A 67 -2.55 -0.27 -0.33
N ALA A 68 -3.85 -0.13 -0.56
CA ALA A 68 -4.84 -0.06 0.51
C ALA A 68 -4.83 -1.34 1.38
N ALA A 69 -4.73 -2.51 0.76
CA ALA A 69 -4.67 -3.79 1.47
C ALA A 69 -3.41 -3.92 2.32
N LEU A 70 -2.23 -3.57 1.79
CA LEU A 70 -0.97 -3.62 2.52
C LEU A 70 -0.94 -2.62 3.68
N HIS A 71 -1.44 -1.40 3.48
CA HIS A 71 -1.58 -0.43 4.56
C HIS A 71 -2.56 -0.91 5.64
N ALA A 72 -3.67 -1.54 5.26
CA ALA A 72 -4.64 -2.09 6.21
C ALA A 72 -4.03 -3.23 7.05
N TYR A 73 -3.23 -4.10 6.44
CA TYR A 73 -2.46 -5.11 7.18
C TYR A 73 -1.43 -4.50 8.12
N LYS A 74 -0.70 -3.50 7.66
CA LYS A 74 0.33 -2.79 8.43
C LYS A 74 -0.26 -2.11 9.67
N LYS A 75 -1.42 -1.47 9.53
CA LYS A 75 -2.15 -0.82 10.63
C LYS A 75 -2.86 -1.82 11.55
N GLY A 76 -3.18 -3.00 11.07
CA GLY A 76 -3.97 -4.00 11.78
C GLY A 76 -5.47 -3.92 11.54
N ASP A 77 -5.92 -3.10 10.60
CA ASP A 77 -7.33 -2.99 10.21
C ASP A 77 -7.79 -4.25 9.46
N ARG A 78 -6.89 -4.88 8.72
CA ARG A 78 -7.08 -6.16 8.07
C ARG A 78 -6.28 -7.23 8.81
N LYS A 79 -6.97 -8.29 9.24
CA LYS A 79 -6.39 -9.32 10.11
C LYS A 79 -5.92 -10.52 9.30
N HIS A 80 -4.63 -10.71 9.23
CA HIS A 80 -3.97 -11.91 8.71
C HIS A 80 -2.53 -11.90 9.23
N PRO A 81 -2.16 -12.79 10.18
CA PRO A 81 -0.86 -12.70 10.87
C PRO A 81 0.33 -12.69 9.93
N SER A 82 0.36 -13.57 8.92
CA SER A 82 1.47 -13.64 7.96
C SER A 82 1.58 -12.35 7.14
N MET A 83 0.45 -11.84 6.61
CA MET A 83 0.45 -10.61 5.82
C MET A 83 0.78 -9.38 6.67
N ARG A 84 0.35 -9.34 7.92
CA ARG A 84 0.73 -8.28 8.84
C ARG A 84 2.25 -8.27 9.07
N GLY A 85 2.84 -9.43 9.31
CA GLY A 85 4.29 -9.56 9.50
C GLY A 85 5.09 -9.02 8.30
N ILE A 86 4.64 -9.32 7.09
CA ILE A 86 5.24 -8.80 5.86
C ILE A 86 5.02 -7.30 5.73
N ALA A 87 3.77 -6.84 5.86
CA ALA A 87 3.41 -5.44 5.64
C ALA A 87 4.11 -4.47 6.62
N ILE A 88 4.34 -4.87 7.87
CA ILE A 88 5.06 -4.07 8.86
C ILE A 88 6.50 -3.76 8.41
N SER A 89 7.14 -4.68 7.71
CA SER A 89 8.52 -4.51 7.23
C SER A 89 8.65 -3.57 6.03
N LEU A 90 7.55 -3.23 5.38
CA LEU A 90 7.55 -2.38 4.18
C LEU A 90 7.40 -0.90 4.54
N SER A 91 8.20 -0.04 3.90
CA SER A 91 7.96 1.40 3.88
C SER A 91 6.77 1.75 2.96
N ASP A 92 6.28 2.97 3.04
CA ASP A 92 5.21 3.42 2.15
C ASP A 92 5.65 3.41 0.68
N GLN A 93 6.93 3.73 0.42
CA GLN A 93 7.51 3.62 -0.93
C GLN A 93 7.59 2.16 -1.39
N ASP A 94 7.96 1.23 -0.52
CA ASP A 94 7.99 -0.20 -0.86
C ASP A 94 6.60 -0.71 -1.22
N ILE A 95 5.59 -0.30 -0.47
CA ILE A 95 4.19 -0.64 -0.74
C ILE A 95 3.76 -0.11 -2.12
N ALA A 96 4.08 1.14 -2.43
CA ALA A 96 3.76 1.73 -3.72
C ALA A 96 4.48 1.03 -4.89
N ASP A 97 5.76 0.71 -4.72
CA ASP A 97 6.57 0.02 -5.74
C ASP A 97 6.06 -1.40 -6.02
N VAL A 98 5.76 -2.15 -4.98
CA VAL A 98 5.18 -3.51 -5.07
C VAL A 98 3.81 -3.45 -5.73
N ALA A 99 2.97 -2.50 -5.38
CA ALA A 99 1.67 -2.30 -5.99
C ALA A 99 1.77 -1.98 -7.49
N ALA A 100 2.70 -1.09 -7.86
CA ALA A 100 2.96 -0.76 -9.25
C ALA A 100 3.45 -1.98 -10.05
N TYR A 101 4.31 -2.79 -9.48
CA TYR A 101 4.83 -4.01 -10.11
C TYR A 101 3.70 -5.02 -10.39
N TYR A 102 2.95 -5.39 -9.37
CA TYR A 102 1.90 -6.41 -9.54
C TYR A 102 0.73 -5.93 -10.40
N SER A 103 0.38 -4.66 -10.35
CA SER A 103 -0.71 -4.13 -11.17
C SER A 103 -0.42 -4.17 -12.68
N GLN A 104 0.85 -4.17 -13.07
CA GLN A 104 1.28 -4.24 -14.47
C GLN A 104 1.35 -5.66 -15.01
N GLN A 105 1.23 -6.67 -14.17
CA GLN A 105 1.23 -8.06 -14.61
C GLN A 105 -0.09 -8.43 -15.28
N ASN A 106 -0.02 -9.27 -16.28
CA ASN A 106 -1.18 -9.85 -16.95
C ASN A 106 -1.27 -11.36 -16.67
N ALA A 107 -2.29 -12.02 -17.22
CA ALA A 107 -2.50 -13.44 -17.00
C ALA A 107 -1.31 -14.31 -17.47
N GLN A 108 -0.59 -13.88 -18.51
CA GLN A 108 0.58 -14.59 -19.06
C GLN A 108 1.81 -14.42 -18.16
N SER A 109 1.98 -13.28 -17.51
CA SER A 109 3.12 -13.02 -16.63
C SER A 109 2.99 -13.66 -15.25
N ARG A 110 1.86 -14.29 -14.94
CA ARG A 110 1.63 -15.01 -13.68
C ARG A 110 2.19 -16.44 -13.65
N LYS A 111 2.85 -16.88 -14.71
CA LYS A 111 3.43 -18.24 -14.81
C LYS A 111 4.77 -18.31 -14.10
#